data_f22f43dcbdf761906d7b4a0f327733a8
#
_entry.id   f22f43dcbdf761906d7b4a0f327733a8
#
_cell.length_a   1.000
_cell.length_b   1.000
_cell.length_c   1.000
_cell.angle_alpha   90.00
_cell.angle_beta   90.00
_cell.angle_gamma   90.00
#
_symmetry.space_group_name_H-M   'P 1'
#
loop_
_entity.id
_entity.type
_entity.pdbx_description
1 polymer ?
#
loop_
_entity_poly.entity_id
_entity_poly.type
_entity_poly.pdbx_seq_one_letter_code
_entity_poly.pdbx_strand_id
1 'polypeptide(L)' 'MSEINLIIGVLAIIYGIYSYIQRKVAPEKIEKLQALIERNGEKMANSIHMFGYTILPIVAGLLLLFSHFRG' A
#
# COMPACT_ATOMS: atom_id res chain seq x y z
N MET A 1 -12.15 -19.96 7.24
CA MET A 1 -11.60 -19.11 6.18
C MET A 1 -11.70 -17.65 6.51
N SER A 2 -12.73 -17.23 7.24
CA SER A 2 -12.89 -15.83 7.62
C SER A 2 -11.71 -15.30 8.47
N GLU A 3 -11.12 -16.17 9.30
CA GLU A 3 -9.97 -15.77 10.10
C GLU A 3 -8.76 -15.43 9.23
N ILE A 4 -8.56 -16.17 8.16
CA ILE A 4 -7.46 -15.91 7.21
C ILE A 4 -7.71 -14.58 6.51
N ASN A 5 -8.94 -14.31 6.10
CA ASN A 5 -9.30 -13.04 5.49
C ASN A 5 -9.04 -11.88 6.43
N LEU A 6 -9.36 -12.05 7.71
CA LEU A 6 -9.11 -11.03 8.71
C LEU A 6 -7.61 -10.74 8.84
N ILE A 7 -6.80 -11.78 8.95
CA ILE A 7 -5.36 -11.64 9.10
C ILE A 7 -4.75 -10.96 7.87
N ILE A 8 -5.10 -11.43 6.68
CA ILE A 8 -4.58 -10.87 5.44
C ILE A 8 -5.03 -9.42 5.28
N GLY A 9 -6.29 -9.12 5.62
CA GLY A 9 -6.82 -7.76 5.53
C GLY A 9 -6.05 -6.80 6.45
N VAL A 10 -5.82 -7.22 7.69
CA VAL A 10 -5.06 -6.39 8.64
C VAL A 10 -3.64 -6.19 8.16
N LEU A 11 -2.98 -7.25 7.70
CA LEU A 11 -1.61 -7.16 7.21
C LEU A 11 -1.52 -6.25 5.98
N ALA A 12 -2.49 -6.33 5.09
CA ALA A 12 -2.51 -5.48 3.90
C ALA A 12 -2.65 -4.01 4.28
N ILE A 13 -3.49 -3.70 5.26
CA ILE A 13 -3.67 -2.33 5.74
C ILE A 13 -2.38 -1.83 6.38
N ILE A 14 -1.77 -2.65 7.23
CA ILE A 14 -0.51 -2.32 7.89
C ILE A 14 0.58 -2.05 6.84
N TYR A 15 0.65 -2.89 5.82
CA TYR A 15 1.61 -2.72 4.74
C TYR A 15 1.40 -1.40 4.00
N GLY A 16 0.15 -1.05 3.70
CA GLY A 16 -0.17 0.19 3.04
C GLY A 16 0.22 1.41 3.87
N ILE A 17 -0.06 1.37 5.17
CA ILE A 17 0.32 2.45 6.08
C ILE A 17 1.84 2.54 6.19
N TYR A 18 2.51 1.39 6.32
CA TYR A 18 3.97 1.35 6.39
C TYR A 18 4.60 1.96 5.13
N SER A 19 4.09 1.59 3.96
CA SER A 19 4.59 2.13 2.69
C SER A 19 4.41 3.65 2.63
N TYR A 20 3.27 4.14 3.10
CA TYR A 20 3.01 5.57 3.14
C TYR A 20 4.03 6.29 4.02
N ILE A 21 4.27 5.76 5.22
CA ILE A 21 5.21 6.36 6.16
C ILE A 21 6.63 6.35 5.58
N GLN A 22 7.05 5.22 5.03
CA GLN A 22 8.38 5.10 4.42
C GLN A 22 8.58 6.11 3.29
N ARG A 23 7.56 6.28 2.46
CA ARG A 23 7.65 7.22 1.35
C ARG A 23 7.78 8.66 1.84
N LYS A 24 7.13 9.01 2.95
CA LYS A 24 7.22 10.35 3.50
C LYS A 24 8.52 10.60 4.26
N VAL A 25 8.96 9.62 5.03
CA VAL A 25 10.11 9.78 5.93
C VAL A 25 11.43 9.57 5.20
N ALA A 26 11.52 8.54 4.37
CA ALA A 26 12.76 8.18 3.71
C ALA A 26 12.50 7.70 2.29
N PRO A 27 12.02 8.58 1.41
CA PRO A 27 11.71 8.18 0.02
C PRO A 27 12.94 7.69 -0.74
N GLU A 28 14.12 8.17 -0.38
CA GLU A 28 15.36 7.78 -1.04
C GLU A 28 15.72 6.31 -0.79
N LYS A 29 15.16 5.70 0.23
CA LYS A 29 15.41 4.29 0.54
C LYS A 29 14.50 3.33 -0.25
N ILE A 30 13.50 3.86 -0.94
CA ILE A 30 12.59 3.05 -1.73
C ILE A 30 13.11 2.97 -3.15
N GLU A 31 13.76 1.86 -3.49
CA GLU A 31 14.38 1.69 -4.81
C GLU A 31 13.37 1.81 -5.95
N LYS A 32 12.18 1.22 -5.77
CA LYS A 32 11.15 1.27 -6.81
C LYS A 32 10.67 2.68 -7.05
N LEU A 33 10.54 3.47 -5.99
CA LEU A 33 10.15 4.86 -6.11
C LEU A 33 11.22 5.66 -6.86
N GLN A 34 12.48 5.43 -6.53
CA GLN A 34 13.59 6.12 -7.21
C GLN A 34 13.63 5.77 -8.70
N ALA A 35 13.41 4.51 -9.03
CA ALA A 35 13.35 4.09 -10.43
C ALA A 35 12.19 4.76 -11.18
N LEU A 36 11.03 4.90 -10.52
CA LEU A 36 9.90 5.59 -11.11
C LEU A 36 10.17 7.08 -11.30
N ILE A 37 10.86 7.71 -10.34
CA ILE A 37 11.24 9.11 -10.45
C ILE A 37 12.13 9.35 -11.67
N GLU A 38 13.11 8.47 -11.87
CA GLU A 38 14.01 8.58 -13.02
C GLU A 38 13.25 8.47 -14.35
N ARG A 39 12.22 7.63 -14.39
CA ARG A 39 11.48 7.37 -15.63
C ARG A 39 10.38 8.40 -15.89
N ASN A 40 9.67 8.82 -14.87
CA ASN A 40 8.41 9.57 -15.03
C ASN A 40 8.38 10.91 -14.32
N GLY A 41 9.44 11.24 -13.58
CA GLY A 41 9.44 12.46 -12.78
C GLY A 41 8.84 12.23 -11.40
N GLU A 42 9.14 13.16 -10.48
CA GLU A 42 8.81 12.99 -9.07
C GLU A 42 7.31 12.92 -8.79
N LYS A 43 6.53 13.83 -9.37
CA LYS A 43 5.09 13.85 -9.14
C LYS A 43 4.41 12.58 -9.62
N MET A 44 4.74 12.18 -10.84
CA MET A 44 4.14 10.98 -11.43
C MET A 44 4.55 9.73 -10.65
N ALA A 45 5.84 9.64 -10.28
CA ALA A 45 6.35 8.51 -9.54
C ALA A 45 5.67 8.38 -8.17
N ASN A 46 5.51 9.48 -7.45
CA ASN A 46 4.82 9.46 -6.16
C ASN A 46 3.37 9.03 -6.30
N SER A 47 2.69 9.48 -7.35
CA SER A 47 1.31 9.07 -7.60
C SER A 47 1.20 7.59 -7.89
N ILE A 48 2.07 7.07 -8.75
CA ILE A 48 2.08 5.65 -9.11
C ILE A 48 2.40 4.80 -7.88
N HIS A 49 3.42 5.18 -7.13
CA HIS A 49 3.81 4.43 -5.93
C HIS A 49 2.70 4.45 -4.88
N MET A 50 2.10 5.61 -4.66
CA MET A 50 0.99 5.74 -3.71
C MET A 50 -0.17 4.84 -4.11
N PHE A 51 -0.54 4.85 -5.39
CA PHE A 51 -1.64 4.04 -5.86
C PHE A 51 -1.36 2.55 -5.70
N GLY A 52 -0.16 2.11 -6.09
CA GLY A 52 0.18 0.69 -6.07
C GLY A 52 0.52 0.14 -4.70
N TYR A 53 1.20 0.92 -3.85
CA TYR A 53 1.75 0.41 -2.60
C TYR A 53 1.05 0.91 -1.35
N THR A 54 0.21 1.91 -1.47
CA THR A 54 -0.55 2.44 -0.33
C THR A 54 -2.04 2.22 -0.52
N ILE A 55 -2.60 2.74 -1.60
CA ILE A 55 -4.05 2.70 -1.81
C ILE A 55 -4.54 1.28 -2.08
N LEU A 56 -3.90 0.56 -2.99
CA LEU A 56 -4.35 -0.79 -3.33
C LEU A 56 -4.31 -1.75 -2.13
N PRO A 57 -3.21 -1.82 -1.35
CA PRO A 57 -3.21 -2.70 -0.17
C PRO A 57 -4.26 -2.30 0.85
N ILE A 58 -4.46 -1.01 1.09
CA ILE A 58 -5.45 -0.56 2.06
C ILE A 58 -6.86 -0.91 1.59
N VAL A 59 -7.16 -0.65 0.31
CA VAL A 59 -8.48 -0.98 -0.24
C VAL A 59 -8.70 -2.49 -0.20
N ALA A 60 -7.72 -3.28 -0.60
CA ALA A 60 -7.82 -4.73 -0.55
C ALA A 60 -8.06 -5.22 0.87
N GLY A 61 -7.32 -4.65 1.84
CA GLY A 61 -7.49 -5.01 3.24
C GLY A 61 -8.88 -4.66 3.76
N LEU A 62 -9.39 -3.49 3.41
CA LEU A 62 -10.73 -3.07 3.82
C LEU A 62 -11.80 -3.98 3.21
N LEU A 63 -11.64 -4.37 1.96
CA LEU A 63 -12.58 -5.28 1.32
C LEU A 63 -12.58 -6.64 2.00
N LEU A 64 -11.41 -7.15 2.36
CA LEU A 64 -11.31 -8.42 3.06
C LEU A 64 -11.95 -8.35 4.45
N LEU A 65 -11.71 -7.27 5.18
CA LEU A 65 -12.32 -7.07 6.49
C LEU A 65 -13.83 -6.93 6.37
N PHE A 66 -14.30 -6.18 5.39
CA PHE A 66 -15.72 -6.02 5.15
C PHE A 66 -16.37 -7.38 4.85
N SER A 67 -15.72 -8.18 4.03
CA SER A 67 -16.20 -9.52 3.71
C SER A 67 -16.26 -10.39 4.96
N HIS A 68 -15.25 -10.30 5.83
CA HIS A 68 -15.20 -11.04 7.09
C HIS A 68 -16.38 -10.69 8.00
N PHE A 69 -16.62 -9.39 8.20
CA PHE A 69 -17.70 -8.94 9.09
C PHE A 69 -19.09 -9.09 8.50
N ARG A 70 -19.17 -9.10 7.20
CA ARG A 70 -20.46 -9.26 6.54
C ARG A 70 -20.96 -10.70 6.59
N GLY A 71 -20.06 -11.61 6.67
CA GLY A 71 -20.47 -12.90 6.76
C GLY A 71 -20.17 -14.06 6.29
#